data_eeb12a9f51f006327828ddbe89adcf5e
#
_entry.id   eeb12a9f51f006327828ddbe89adcf5e
#
_cell.length_a   1.000
_cell.length_b   1.000
_cell.length_c   1.000
_cell.angle_alpha   90.00
_cell.angle_beta   90.00
_cell.angle_gamma   90.00
#
_symmetry.space_group_name_H-M   'P 1'
#
loop_
_entity.id
_entity.type
_entity.pdbx_description
1 polymer ?
#
loop_
_entity_poly.entity_id
_entity_poly.type
_entity_poly.pdbx_seq_one_letter_code
_entity_poly.pdbx_strand_id
1 'polypeptide(L)'
;MQLLLRLPGHLVPSPQGTLPLQKKLNLQPTTIQMSKEILDSLKSLTREDVDHFKSILSSQSSIIDAQDDASELEGFNTDWVRKYRGQSQLVLKPKSAEEVSKILKYCNDRNLAVVPQGGNTGLVGGSVPVFDEIVISLAAMNSIRSFDEVSGVLVCDAGVILESADSYLRERNHIFPLDLGAKGSCHVGGNVATNAGGLRLLRYGSLHGTVLGVEAVLPDGTILHDLQTLRKNNTGFDLKQIFIGSEGTVGIITGISILCPRRSNAVNTAYFGLNSFDHVKRAFTKAKTDLGEILSAFELMDGLTQDLFHKTTGKPYPLSDRYPFHVLIETSGSNGEHDSAKLEAFLEEVMGEEIVADGTVAQDETQAQTLWRWREGLPEACAHWGGTYKYDVSIPLNDFYTLIEDCRKLFDEAGLVGGTEDDSKPVIGVVGWGHMGDSNLHLNVPVRWYDKKVEGLLEPWVYEWIQKRNGSISAEHGLGFAKRDFVQYSRDETALEIMRRVKNTFDPKGIMNPYKYIPTN
;
A
#
# COMPACT_ATOMS: atom_id res chain seq x y z
N MET A 1 41.72 6.73 -36.67
CA MET A 1 42.43 8.02 -36.41
C MET A 1 41.66 8.67 -35.24
N GLN A 2 42.26 8.61 -34.06
CA GLN A 2 41.74 9.13 -32.78
C GLN A 2 41.66 10.65 -32.83
N LEU A 3 40.60 11.19 -32.25
CA LEU A 3 40.70 12.52 -31.61
C LEU A 3 39.81 12.55 -30.37
N LEU A 4 40.49 12.49 -29.24
CA LEU A 4 39.98 12.82 -27.90
C LEU A 4 39.83 14.35 -27.79
N LEU A 5 38.68 14.83 -27.41
CA LEU A 5 38.51 16.19 -26.86
C LEU A 5 37.98 16.07 -25.42
N ARG A 6 38.89 16.40 -24.49
CA ARG A 6 38.59 16.68 -23.08
C ARG A 6 37.96 18.07 -22.98
N LEU A 7 36.84 18.17 -22.24
CA LEU A 7 36.37 19.44 -21.71
C LEU A 7 36.49 19.45 -20.18
N PRO A 8 36.78 20.60 -19.56
CA PRO A 8 37.20 20.68 -18.16
C PRO A 8 36.03 20.63 -17.20
N GLY A 9 36.25 19.99 -16.05
CA GLY A 9 35.32 19.89 -14.96
C GLY A 9 35.03 21.24 -14.30
N HIS A 10 33.75 21.56 -14.16
CA HIS A 10 33.28 22.52 -13.19
C HIS A 10 32.84 21.78 -11.93
N LEU A 11 33.64 21.88 -10.89
CA LEU A 11 33.30 21.57 -9.52
C LEU A 11 32.22 22.54 -9.05
N VAL A 12 31.01 22.01 -8.80
CA VAL A 12 29.98 22.74 -8.07
C VAL A 12 30.22 22.45 -6.58
N PRO A 13 30.36 23.47 -5.73
CA PRO A 13 30.54 23.25 -4.30
C PRO A 13 29.23 22.75 -3.67
N SER A 14 29.31 21.65 -2.93
CA SER A 14 28.23 21.16 -2.06
C SER A 14 27.96 22.17 -0.94
N PRO A 15 26.71 22.50 -0.62
CA PRO A 15 26.42 23.24 0.59
C PRO A 15 26.56 22.27 1.78
N GLN A 16 27.63 22.41 2.54
CA GLN A 16 27.74 21.89 3.89
C GLN A 16 26.79 22.70 4.80
N GLY A 17 25.52 22.31 4.86
CA GLY A 17 24.59 22.69 5.89
C GLY A 17 24.47 21.51 6.84
N THR A 18 25.15 21.58 7.98
CA THR A 18 24.91 20.69 9.13
C THR A 18 23.49 20.88 9.61
N LEU A 19 22.63 19.94 9.28
CA LEU A 19 21.31 19.81 9.90
C LEU A 19 21.49 19.59 11.42
N PRO A 20 20.71 20.28 12.27
CA PRO A 20 20.79 20.09 13.71
C PRO A 20 20.37 18.65 14.05
N LEU A 21 21.12 18.07 14.97
CA LEU A 21 20.92 16.74 15.55
C LEU A 21 19.44 16.45 15.77
N GLN A 22 18.95 15.44 15.07
CA GLN A 22 17.66 14.83 15.35
C GLN A 22 17.62 14.47 16.85
N LYS A 23 16.76 15.16 17.62
CA LYS A 23 16.32 14.65 18.89
C LYS A 23 15.74 13.28 18.64
N LYS A 24 16.45 12.24 19.11
CA LYS A 24 15.91 10.87 19.16
C LYS A 24 14.56 10.97 19.85
N LEU A 25 13.48 10.82 19.09
CA LEU A 25 12.18 10.53 19.67
C LEU A 25 12.32 9.17 20.35
N ASN A 26 12.46 9.18 21.66
CA ASN A 26 12.14 8.04 22.50
C ASN A 26 10.61 7.90 22.47
N LEU A 27 10.07 7.34 21.40
CA LEU A 27 8.77 6.72 21.40
C LEU A 27 8.92 5.51 22.31
N GLN A 28 8.55 5.67 23.57
CA GLN A 28 8.27 4.54 24.44
C GLN A 28 7.23 3.71 23.69
N PRO A 29 7.45 2.41 23.45
CA PRO A 29 6.41 1.58 22.88
C PRO A 29 5.19 1.76 23.76
N THR A 30 4.06 2.15 23.16
CA THR A 30 2.76 2.19 23.84
C THR A 30 2.63 0.84 24.51
N THR A 31 2.46 0.81 25.83
CA THR A 31 2.49 -0.41 26.63
C THR A 31 1.40 -1.35 26.10
N ILE A 32 1.81 -2.33 25.29
CA ILE A 32 0.90 -3.30 24.69
C ILE A 32 0.51 -4.24 25.82
N GLN A 33 -0.70 -4.09 26.31
CA GLN A 33 -1.27 -5.04 27.25
C GLN A 33 -1.77 -6.25 26.46
N MET A 34 -0.82 -7.13 26.13
CA MET A 34 -1.13 -8.42 25.53
C MET A 34 -1.68 -9.36 26.58
N SER A 35 -2.49 -10.34 26.14
CA SER A 35 -2.81 -11.44 27.06
C SER A 35 -1.48 -12.10 27.45
N LYS A 36 -1.23 -12.09 28.72
CA LYS A 36 -0.01 -12.63 29.34
C LYS A 36 0.26 -14.06 28.89
N GLU A 37 -0.78 -14.80 28.62
CA GLU A 37 -0.77 -16.19 28.16
C GLU A 37 -0.09 -16.40 26.80
N ILE A 38 -0.28 -15.49 25.83
CA ILE A 38 0.38 -15.59 24.51
C ILE A 38 1.87 -15.28 24.62
N LEU A 39 2.22 -14.23 25.36
CA LEU A 39 3.65 -13.89 25.62
C LEU A 39 4.37 -15.02 26.35
N ASP A 40 3.70 -15.61 27.38
CA ASP A 40 4.27 -16.69 28.19
C ASP A 40 4.40 -18.01 27.38
N SER A 41 3.72 -18.16 26.24
CA SER A 41 3.78 -19.37 25.39
C SER A 41 4.89 -19.35 24.35
N LEU A 42 5.29 -18.16 23.87
CA LEU A 42 6.35 -18.01 22.88
C LEU A 42 7.74 -18.13 23.53
N LYS A 43 8.67 -18.74 22.81
CA LYS A 43 10.03 -18.96 23.29
C LYS A 43 11.01 -18.04 22.58
N SER A 44 12.03 -17.63 23.30
CA SER A 44 13.16 -16.89 22.72
C SER A 44 14.01 -17.80 21.84
N LEU A 45 14.61 -17.21 20.80
CA LEU A 45 15.55 -17.85 19.90
C LEU A 45 16.82 -18.29 20.65
N THR A 46 17.27 -19.51 20.41
CA THR A 46 18.53 -20.05 20.96
C THR A 46 19.56 -20.29 19.85
N ARG A 47 20.82 -20.52 20.22
CA ARG A 47 21.86 -20.84 19.24
C ARG A 47 21.60 -22.18 18.53
N GLU A 48 21.05 -23.15 19.24
CA GLU A 48 20.67 -24.46 18.68
C GLU A 48 19.60 -24.29 17.57
N ASP A 49 18.67 -23.36 17.76
CA ASP A 49 17.67 -23.05 16.75
C ASP A 49 18.32 -22.46 15.48
N VAL A 50 19.28 -21.54 15.64
CA VAL A 50 20.02 -20.96 14.50
C VAL A 50 20.81 -22.02 13.74
N ASP A 51 21.50 -22.92 14.46
CA ASP A 51 22.28 -24.04 13.87
C ASP A 51 21.34 -25.01 13.12
N HIS A 52 20.13 -25.25 13.65
CA HIS A 52 19.11 -26.01 12.94
C HIS A 52 18.70 -25.34 11.65
N PHE A 53 18.39 -24.04 11.64
CA PHE A 53 18.06 -23.32 10.41
C PHE A 53 19.21 -23.34 9.39
N LYS A 54 20.46 -23.25 9.83
CA LYS A 54 21.65 -23.43 8.97
C LYS A 54 21.70 -24.81 8.32
N SER A 55 21.16 -25.84 8.96
CA SER A 55 21.15 -27.22 8.45
C SER A 55 20.06 -27.48 7.40
N ILE A 56 18.96 -26.71 7.42
CA ILE A 56 17.79 -26.92 6.55
C ILE A 56 17.75 -26.00 5.34
N LEU A 57 18.48 -24.88 5.36
CA LEU A 57 18.55 -23.94 4.24
C LEU A 57 19.67 -24.32 3.27
N SER A 58 19.39 -24.20 1.97
CA SER A 58 20.28 -24.61 0.89
C SER A 58 21.53 -23.74 0.75
N SER A 59 21.58 -22.56 1.39
CA SER A 59 22.68 -21.61 1.27
C SER A 59 22.91 -20.83 2.56
N GLN A 60 24.16 -20.62 2.93
CA GLN A 60 24.53 -19.77 4.06
C GLN A 60 24.09 -18.31 3.86
N SER A 61 24.08 -17.81 2.60
CA SER A 61 23.57 -16.46 2.29
C SER A 61 22.05 -16.31 2.49
N SER A 62 21.35 -17.40 2.79
CA SER A 62 19.93 -17.41 3.14
C SER A 62 19.67 -17.08 4.61
N ILE A 63 20.71 -16.83 5.41
CA ILE A 63 20.60 -16.52 6.84
C ILE A 63 21.37 -15.23 7.12
N ILE A 64 20.73 -14.32 7.86
CA ILE A 64 21.38 -13.15 8.46
C ILE A 64 21.21 -13.28 9.98
N ASP A 65 22.32 -13.41 10.69
CA ASP A 65 22.38 -13.62 12.13
C ASP A 65 22.99 -12.39 12.79
N ALA A 66 22.33 -11.82 13.80
CA ALA A 66 22.81 -10.66 14.53
C ALA A 66 24.21 -10.85 15.15
N GLN A 67 24.62 -12.08 15.42
CA GLN A 67 25.95 -12.36 15.94
C GLN A 67 27.04 -12.20 14.88
N ASP A 68 26.71 -12.37 13.60
CA ASP A 68 27.64 -12.19 12.50
C ASP A 68 27.72 -10.70 12.11
N ASP A 69 26.57 -10.05 11.86
CA ASP A 69 26.47 -8.60 11.63
C ASP A 69 25.06 -8.07 11.95
N ALA A 70 24.93 -7.43 13.11
CA ALA A 70 23.66 -6.83 13.53
C ALA A 70 23.19 -5.66 12.63
N SER A 71 24.09 -5.03 11.88
CA SER A 71 23.73 -3.89 11.01
C SER A 71 22.93 -4.31 9.80
N GLU A 72 23.10 -5.53 9.29
CA GLU A 72 22.34 -6.09 8.18
C GLU A 72 20.85 -6.32 8.51
N LEU A 73 20.50 -6.39 9.80
CA LEU A 73 19.13 -6.60 10.27
C LEU A 73 18.29 -5.32 10.31
N GLU A 74 18.92 -4.14 10.25
CA GLU A 74 18.22 -2.86 10.41
C GLU A 74 17.10 -2.67 9.38
N GLY A 75 17.34 -3.00 8.12
CA GLY A 75 16.36 -2.90 7.04
C GLY A 75 15.17 -3.86 7.18
N PHE A 76 15.35 -4.97 7.91
CA PHE A 76 14.28 -5.94 8.18
C PHE A 76 13.51 -5.61 9.46
N ASN A 77 14.14 -4.95 10.41
CA ASN A 77 13.57 -4.56 11.68
C ASN A 77 12.80 -3.23 11.64
N THR A 78 13.07 -2.38 10.66
CA THR A 78 12.49 -1.03 10.57
C THR A 78 11.53 -0.95 9.39
N ASP A 79 10.31 -0.42 9.63
CA ASP A 79 9.32 -0.23 8.57
C ASP A 79 9.66 0.94 7.64
N TRP A 80 9.00 1.01 6.48
CA TRP A 80 9.25 2.01 5.46
C TRP A 80 9.14 3.46 5.97
N VAL A 81 8.17 3.74 6.85
CA VAL A 81 7.95 5.08 7.42
C VAL A 81 8.78 5.34 8.68
N ARG A 82 9.58 4.37 9.11
CA ARG A 82 10.42 4.42 10.32
C ARG A 82 9.65 4.71 11.61
N LYS A 83 8.38 4.33 11.64
CA LYS A 83 7.51 4.46 12.80
C LYS A 83 7.60 3.23 13.72
N TYR A 84 7.73 2.06 13.14
CA TYR A 84 7.78 0.78 13.84
C TYR A 84 9.15 0.14 13.67
N ARG A 85 9.69 -0.38 14.76
CA ARG A 85 11.00 -1.03 14.78
C ARG A 85 11.01 -2.19 15.77
N GLY A 86 11.25 -3.39 15.24
CA GLY A 86 11.46 -4.60 16.04
C GLY A 86 12.92 -4.83 16.43
N GLN A 87 13.15 -6.01 17.01
CA GLN A 87 14.46 -6.43 17.55
C GLN A 87 14.79 -7.86 17.12
N SER A 88 14.35 -8.27 15.91
CA SER A 88 14.71 -9.59 15.39
C SER A 88 16.21 -9.80 15.38
N GLN A 89 16.64 -10.97 15.83
CA GLN A 89 18.03 -11.39 15.83
C GLN A 89 18.37 -12.31 14.65
N LEU A 90 17.36 -12.69 13.85
CA LEU A 90 17.51 -13.65 12.76
C LEU A 90 16.59 -13.34 11.60
N VAL A 91 17.17 -13.29 10.39
CA VAL A 91 16.42 -13.24 9.14
C VAL A 91 16.73 -14.49 8.33
N LEU A 92 15.67 -15.18 7.89
CA LEU A 92 15.73 -16.36 7.02
C LEU A 92 15.21 -15.99 5.64
N LYS A 93 15.96 -16.34 4.58
CA LYS A 93 15.62 -16.08 3.16
C LYS A 93 15.49 -17.39 2.40
N PRO A 94 14.38 -18.15 2.60
CA PRO A 94 14.14 -19.40 1.91
C PRO A 94 14.03 -19.20 0.40
N LYS A 95 14.37 -20.24 -0.37
CA LYS A 95 14.32 -20.23 -1.85
C LYS A 95 13.20 -21.08 -2.42
N SER A 96 12.47 -21.81 -1.59
CA SER A 96 11.37 -22.67 -2.03
C SER A 96 10.30 -22.83 -0.93
N ALA A 97 9.11 -23.28 -1.32
CA ALA A 97 8.03 -23.60 -0.41
C ALA A 97 8.42 -24.70 0.59
N GLU A 98 9.26 -25.66 0.18
CA GLU A 98 9.76 -26.74 1.04
C GLU A 98 10.71 -26.20 2.13
N GLU A 99 11.54 -25.20 1.82
CA GLU A 99 12.37 -24.53 2.84
C GLU A 99 11.49 -23.76 3.82
N VAL A 100 10.49 -23.02 3.36
CA VAL A 100 9.49 -22.34 4.22
C VAL A 100 8.78 -23.36 5.10
N SER A 101 8.36 -24.50 4.53
CA SER A 101 7.69 -25.59 5.25
C SER A 101 8.54 -26.12 6.41
N LYS A 102 9.82 -26.41 6.16
CA LYS A 102 10.75 -26.88 7.20
C LYS A 102 10.96 -25.83 8.30
N ILE A 103 11.10 -24.55 7.92
CA ILE A 103 11.23 -23.44 8.87
C ILE A 103 9.97 -23.34 9.74
N LEU A 104 8.78 -23.25 9.14
CA LEU A 104 7.53 -23.09 9.89
C LEU A 104 7.25 -24.28 10.79
N LYS A 105 7.45 -25.52 10.28
CA LYS A 105 7.30 -26.71 11.09
C LYS A 105 8.17 -26.64 12.36
N TYR A 106 9.43 -26.28 12.20
CA TYR A 106 10.35 -26.16 13.34
C TYR A 106 9.92 -25.05 14.30
N CYS A 107 9.57 -23.86 13.78
CA CYS A 107 9.07 -22.75 14.58
C CYS A 107 7.80 -23.15 15.35
N ASN A 108 6.89 -23.87 14.71
CA ASN A 108 5.69 -24.39 15.35
C ASN A 108 6.01 -25.40 16.47
N ASP A 109 6.91 -26.36 16.22
CA ASP A 109 7.30 -27.35 17.20
C ASP A 109 7.98 -26.70 18.42
N ARG A 110 8.72 -25.62 18.21
CA ARG A 110 9.48 -24.88 19.23
C ARG A 110 8.72 -23.70 19.85
N ASN A 111 7.54 -23.33 19.34
CA ASN A 111 6.79 -22.10 19.67
C ASN A 111 7.62 -20.82 19.44
N LEU A 112 8.34 -20.73 18.33
CA LEU A 112 9.08 -19.53 17.91
C LEU A 112 8.20 -18.64 17.05
N ALA A 113 8.09 -17.37 17.41
CA ALA A 113 7.33 -16.38 16.66
C ALA A 113 8.00 -16.00 15.34
N VAL A 114 7.23 -15.83 14.29
CA VAL A 114 7.72 -15.48 12.96
C VAL A 114 6.94 -14.30 12.35
N VAL A 115 7.63 -13.48 11.56
CA VAL A 115 7.04 -12.41 10.74
C VAL A 115 7.39 -12.65 9.28
N PRO A 116 6.40 -12.96 8.42
CA PRO A 116 6.62 -12.99 6.99
C PRO A 116 6.89 -11.58 6.45
N GLN A 117 7.91 -11.44 5.60
CA GLN A 117 8.25 -10.15 5.02
C GLN A 117 8.47 -10.25 3.52
N GLY A 118 7.76 -9.42 2.75
CA GLY A 118 8.00 -9.17 1.34
C GLY A 118 9.00 -8.02 1.13
N GLY A 119 8.63 -7.02 0.33
CA GLY A 119 9.46 -5.84 0.06
C GLY A 119 9.53 -4.81 1.18
N ASN A 120 8.92 -5.05 2.33
CA ASN A 120 8.87 -4.18 3.51
C ASN A 120 8.40 -2.74 3.22
N THR A 121 7.42 -2.60 2.31
CA THR A 121 6.87 -1.31 1.86
C THR A 121 5.57 -0.92 2.57
N GLY A 122 5.07 -1.75 3.49
CA GLY A 122 3.84 -1.50 4.24
C GLY A 122 3.94 -0.31 5.18
N LEU A 123 2.80 0.36 5.45
CA LEU A 123 2.72 1.62 6.21
C LEU A 123 2.14 1.45 7.63
N VAL A 124 1.75 0.22 8.00
CA VAL A 124 1.03 -0.08 9.24
C VAL A 124 1.79 -1.01 10.19
N GLY A 125 3.10 -1.19 9.96
CA GLY A 125 3.95 -2.08 10.77
C GLY A 125 3.61 -3.57 10.62
N GLY A 126 2.96 -3.97 9.52
CA GLY A 126 2.51 -5.35 9.29
C GLY A 126 3.66 -6.33 9.03
N SER A 127 4.73 -5.87 8.38
CA SER A 127 5.86 -6.69 7.90
C SER A 127 7.10 -6.67 8.79
N VAL A 128 7.14 -5.87 9.84
CA VAL A 128 8.29 -5.79 10.76
C VAL A 128 7.99 -6.47 12.09
N PRO A 129 8.98 -7.01 12.79
CA PRO A 129 8.78 -7.56 14.13
C PRO A 129 8.23 -6.50 15.11
N VAL A 130 7.48 -6.93 16.10
CA VAL A 130 7.09 -6.06 17.24
C VAL A 130 8.14 -6.20 18.34
N PHE A 131 8.65 -7.41 18.52
CA PHE A 131 9.69 -7.75 19.48
C PHE A 131 10.86 -8.43 18.76
N ASP A 132 11.15 -9.69 19.08
CA ASP A 132 12.29 -10.47 18.60
C ASP A 132 11.90 -11.61 17.64
N GLU A 133 10.71 -11.53 17.05
CA GLU A 133 10.22 -12.54 16.12
C GLU A 133 11.21 -12.77 14.96
N ILE A 134 11.35 -14.01 14.52
CA ILE A 134 12.19 -14.37 13.36
C ILE A 134 11.55 -13.80 12.09
N VAL A 135 12.32 -13.05 11.31
CA VAL A 135 11.86 -12.57 10.00
C VAL A 135 12.07 -13.64 8.94
N ILE A 136 11.00 -13.99 8.21
CA ILE A 136 11.08 -14.86 7.03
C ILE A 136 10.87 -14.00 5.80
N SER A 137 11.98 -13.64 5.14
CA SER A 137 11.97 -12.79 3.95
C SER A 137 11.85 -13.63 2.69
N LEU A 138 10.85 -13.32 1.85
CA LEU A 138 10.60 -14.03 0.60
C LEU A 138 11.40 -13.48 -0.60
N ALA A 139 12.32 -12.55 -0.38
CA ALA A 139 13.09 -11.90 -1.44
C ALA A 139 13.88 -12.88 -2.34
N ALA A 140 14.24 -14.06 -1.84
CA ALA A 140 14.93 -15.10 -2.60
C ALA A 140 14.00 -16.00 -3.44
N MET A 141 12.68 -15.89 -3.28
CA MET A 141 11.65 -16.58 -4.07
C MET A 141 11.10 -15.61 -5.12
N ASN A 142 11.83 -15.37 -6.20
CA ASN A 142 11.58 -14.28 -7.14
C ASN A 142 11.50 -14.69 -8.61
N SER A 143 11.13 -15.93 -8.88
CA SER A 143 11.06 -16.47 -10.22
C SER A 143 9.67 -16.35 -10.84
N ILE A 144 9.61 -15.99 -12.11
CA ILE A 144 8.43 -16.23 -12.95
C ILE A 144 8.42 -17.74 -13.29
N ARG A 145 7.38 -18.46 -12.84
CA ARG A 145 7.27 -19.90 -13.05
C ARG A 145 6.70 -20.24 -14.43
N SER A 146 5.65 -19.53 -14.85
CA SER A 146 5.07 -19.67 -16.19
C SER A 146 4.18 -18.49 -16.54
N PHE A 147 3.95 -18.31 -17.84
CA PHE A 147 2.97 -17.37 -18.38
C PHE A 147 2.30 -17.97 -19.61
N ASP A 148 0.97 -18.03 -19.61
CA ASP A 148 0.17 -18.42 -20.77
C ASP A 148 -0.40 -17.16 -21.44
N GLU A 149 0.10 -16.82 -22.61
CA GLU A 149 -0.32 -15.64 -23.37
C GLU A 149 -1.76 -15.69 -23.86
N VAL A 150 -2.34 -16.88 -24.03
CA VAL A 150 -3.71 -17.05 -24.53
C VAL A 150 -4.72 -16.72 -23.43
N SER A 151 -4.53 -17.29 -22.25
CA SER A 151 -5.38 -17.03 -21.09
C SER A 151 -5.01 -15.76 -20.32
N GLY A 152 -3.78 -15.26 -20.51
CA GLY A 152 -3.21 -14.16 -19.75
C GLY A 152 -2.86 -14.53 -18.30
N VAL A 153 -2.61 -15.80 -18.01
CA VAL A 153 -2.35 -16.27 -16.65
C VAL A 153 -0.85 -16.31 -16.37
N LEU A 154 -0.42 -15.55 -15.38
CA LEU A 154 0.93 -15.56 -14.84
C LEU A 154 0.97 -16.43 -13.57
N VAL A 155 1.96 -17.32 -13.48
CA VAL A 155 2.31 -18.03 -12.24
C VAL A 155 3.71 -17.61 -11.84
N CYS A 156 3.88 -17.13 -10.60
CA CYS A 156 5.17 -16.65 -10.11
C CYS A 156 5.34 -16.86 -8.61
N ASP A 157 6.58 -16.75 -8.15
CA ASP A 157 6.94 -16.76 -6.75
C ASP A 157 6.43 -15.48 -6.04
N ALA A 158 6.17 -15.58 -4.75
CA ALA A 158 5.63 -14.49 -3.95
C ALA A 158 6.60 -13.32 -3.75
N GLY A 159 7.91 -13.54 -3.86
CA GLY A 159 8.95 -12.53 -3.74
C GLY A 159 9.29 -11.81 -5.05
N VAL A 160 8.57 -12.05 -6.13
CA VAL A 160 8.71 -11.28 -7.37
C VAL A 160 8.34 -9.82 -7.12
N ILE A 161 9.19 -8.89 -7.55
CA ILE A 161 8.91 -7.45 -7.48
C ILE A 161 7.82 -7.09 -8.50
N LEU A 162 6.84 -6.30 -8.10
CA LEU A 162 5.70 -5.92 -8.94
C LEU A 162 6.13 -5.30 -10.27
N GLU A 163 7.08 -4.37 -10.27
CA GLU A 163 7.60 -3.74 -11.48
C GLU A 163 8.32 -4.75 -12.41
N SER A 164 9.01 -5.73 -11.83
CA SER A 164 9.65 -6.81 -12.61
C SER A 164 8.61 -7.69 -13.29
N ALA A 165 7.51 -8.02 -12.59
CA ALA A 165 6.39 -8.76 -13.17
C ALA A 165 5.70 -7.96 -14.31
N ASP A 166 5.44 -6.65 -14.08
CA ASP A 166 4.82 -5.79 -15.12
C ASP A 166 5.76 -5.62 -16.33
N SER A 167 7.07 -5.51 -16.12
CA SER A 167 8.06 -5.42 -17.20
C SER A 167 8.12 -6.71 -18.03
N TYR A 168 8.13 -7.88 -17.40
CA TYR A 168 8.05 -9.17 -18.07
C TYR A 168 6.79 -9.32 -18.91
N LEU A 169 5.64 -8.85 -18.40
CA LEU A 169 4.35 -8.88 -19.09
C LEU A 169 4.28 -7.85 -20.23
N ARG A 170 4.92 -6.69 -20.08
CA ARG A 170 4.99 -5.63 -21.09
C ARG A 170 5.59 -6.14 -22.40
N GLU A 171 6.66 -6.91 -22.32
CA GLU A 171 7.29 -7.55 -23.50
C GLU A 171 6.35 -8.52 -24.23
N ARG A 172 5.25 -8.94 -23.56
CA ARG A 172 4.23 -9.89 -24.07
C ARG A 172 2.87 -9.23 -24.29
N ASN A 173 2.84 -7.90 -24.37
CA ASN A 173 1.61 -7.09 -24.53
C ASN A 173 0.55 -7.35 -23.44
N HIS A 174 0.99 -7.62 -22.21
CA HIS A 174 0.12 -7.78 -21.05
C HIS A 174 0.50 -6.77 -19.95
N ILE A 175 -0.33 -6.66 -18.95
CA ILE A 175 -0.14 -5.76 -17.82
C ILE A 175 -0.45 -6.51 -16.53
N PHE A 176 0.33 -6.28 -15.46
CA PHE A 176 -0.05 -6.77 -14.15
C PHE A 176 -1.27 -5.97 -13.65
N PRO A 177 -2.34 -6.59 -13.11
CA PRO A 177 -3.60 -5.90 -12.80
C PRO A 177 -3.54 -5.03 -11.53
N LEU A 178 -2.36 -4.69 -11.07
CA LEU A 178 -2.10 -3.85 -9.89
C LEU A 178 -1.02 -2.82 -10.24
N ASP A 179 -1.17 -1.58 -9.77
CA ASP A 179 -0.15 -0.54 -9.81
C ASP A 179 -0.13 0.24 -8.51
N LEU A 180 1.06 0.37 -7.92
CA LEU A 180 1.28 0.99 -6.62
C LEU A 180 2.46 1.95 -6.68
N GLY A 181 2.47 2.98 -5.84
CA GLY A 181 3.62 3.87 -5.71
C GLY A 181 4.93 3.15 -5.32
N ALA A 182 4.82 2.03 -4.61
CA ALA A 182 5.95 1.20 -4.19
C ALA A 182 6.33 0.07 -5.18
N LYS A 183 5.84 0.09 -6.44
CA LYS A 183 6.00 -1.01 -7.43
C LYS A 183 7.44 -1.47 -7.64
N GLY A 184 8.42 -0.58 -7.52
CA GLY A 184 9.85 -0.90 -7.66
C GLY A 184 10.45 -1.71 -6.52
N SER A 185 9.72 -1.90 -5.41
CA SER A 185 10.23 -2.58 -4.20
C SER A 185 9.24 -3.57 -3.59
N CYS A 186 7.93 -3.39 -3.76
CA CYS A 186 6.93 -4.29 -3.19
C CYS A 186 6.94 -5.64 -3.91
N HIS A 187 6.67 -6.70 -3.14
CA HIS A 187 6.59 -8.06 -3.65
C HIS A 187 5.14 -8.48 -3.87
N VAL A 188 4.87 -9.20 -4.96
CA VAL A 188 3.51 -9.60 -5.33
C VAL A 188 2.81 -10.45 -4.28
N GLY A 189 3.52 -11.33 -3.58
CA GLY A 189 2.97 -12.10 -2.46
C GLY A 189 2.54 -11.24 -1.28
N GLY A 190 3.32 -10.18 -0.95
CA GLY A 190 2.95 -9.19 0.04
C GLY A 190 1.72 -8.39 -0.36
N ASN A 191 1.62 -8.01 -1.65
CA ASN A 191 0.44 -7.32 -2.17
C ASN A 191 -0.82 -8.18 -2.07
N VAL A 192 -0.71 -9.48 -2.35
CA VAL A 192 -1.82 -10.43 -2.17
C VAL A 192 -2.16 -10.61 -0.68
N ALA A 193 -1.15 -10.75 0.18
CA ALA A 193 -1.36 -10.91 1.62
C ALA A 193 -2.02 -9.69 2.28
N THR A 194 -1.91 -8.49 1.70
CA THR A 194 -2.60 -7.27 2.16
C THR A 194 -3.84 -6.93 1.34
N ASN A 195 -4.16 -7.72 0.31
CA ASN A 195 -5.18 -7.38 -0.69
C ASN A 195 -5.00 -5.94 -1.20
N ALA A 196 -3.78 -5.60 -1.63
CA ALA A 196 -3.44 -4.25 -2.05
C ALA A 196 -4.35 -3.76 -3.18
N GLY A 197 -4.79 -2.52 -3.07
CA GLY A 197 -5.58 -1.83 -4.08
C GLY A 197 -4.70 -1.05 -5.06
N GLY A 198 -5.06 0.19 -5.34
CA GLY A 198 -4.30 1.12 -6.18
C GLY A 198 -5.00 1.43 -7.50
N LEU A 199 -4.32 2.20 -8.35
CA LEU A 199 -4.91 2.85 -9.52
C LEU A 199 -5.66 1.92 -10.47
N ARG A 200 -5.18 0.68 -10.65
CA ARG A 200 -5.76 -0.27 -11.61
C ARG A 200 -7.02 -0.99 -11.12
N LEU A 201 -7.40 -0.81 -9.85
CA LEU A 201 -8.57 -1.48 -9.26
C LEU A 201 -9.86 -1.10 -9.99
N LEU A 202 -10.04 0.17 -10.35
CA LEU A 202 -11.23 0.63 -11.08
C LEU A 202 -11.45 -0.16 -12.38
N ARG A 203 -10.39 -0.44 -13.12
CA ARG A 203 -10.44 -1.11 -14.43
C ARG A 203 -10.46 -2.62 -14.32
N TYR A 204 -9.63 -3.20 -13.44
CA TYR A 204 -9.38 -4.64 -13.42
C TYR A 204 -9.93 -5.35 -12.19
N GLY A 205 -10.45 -4.61 -11.22
CA GLY A 205 -10.98 -5.15 -9.96
C GLY A 205 -9.88 -5.44 -8.94
N SER A 206 -10.31 -5.95 -7.77
CA SER A 206 -9.42 -6.27 -6.66
C SER A 206 -8.67 -7.60 -6.88
N LEU A 207 -7.62 -7.82 -6.09
CA LEU A 207 -6.87 -9.08 -6.08
C LEU A 207 -7.74 -10.28 -5.71
N HIS A 208 -8.81 -10.11 -4.94
CA HIS A 208 -9.82 -11.15 -4.70
C HIS A 208 -10.41 -11.74 -5.98
N GLY A 209 -10.55 -10.94 -7.04
CA GLY A 209 -11.09 -11.38 -8.33
C GLY A 209 -10.04 -11.73 -9.38
N THR A 210 -8.83 -11.15 -9.30
CA THR A 210 -7.78 -11.35 -10.30
C THR A 210 -6.81 -12.48 -9.95
N VAL A 211 -6.57 -12.76 -8.66
CA VAL A 211 -5.82 -13.95 -8.21
C VAL A 211 -6.67 -15.20 -8.45
N LEU A 212 -6.11 -16.16 -9.16
CA LEU A 212 -6.78 -17.43 -9.51
C LEU A 212 -6.41 -18.56 -8.53
N GLY A 213 -5.21 -18.52 -7.96
CA GLY A 213 -4.74 -19.53 -7.04
C GLY A 213 -3.54 -19.05 -6.22
N VAL A 214 -3.27 -19.73 -5.11
CA VAL A 214 -2.13 -19.50 -4.24
C VAL A 214 -1.43 -20.80 -3.89
N GLU A 215 -0.12 -20.74 -3.75
CA GLU A 215 0.66 -21.70 -2.98
C GLU A 215 0.98 -21.05 -1.64
N ALA A 216 0.69 -21.73 -0.55
CA ALA A 216 0.93 -21.19 0.79
C ALA A 216 1.44 -22.28 1.73
N VAL A 217 2.25 -21.87 2.72
CA VAL A 217 2.71 -22.76 3.78
C VAL A 217 2.02 -22.39 5.08
N LEU A 218 1.34 -23.36 5.67
CA LEU A 218 0.64 -23.23 6.95
C LEU A 218 1.63 -23.23 8.13
N PRO A 219 1.21 -22.76 9.32
CA PRO A 219 2.07 -22.67 10.49
C PRO A 219 2.71 -23.99 10.93
N ASP A 220 2.04 -25.12 10.67
CA ASP A 220 2.55 -26.48 10.98
C ASP A 220 3.51 -27.04 9.92
N GLY A 221 3.82 -26.26 8.88
CA GLY A 221 4.66 -26.63 7.75
C GLY A 221 3.91 -27.32 6.60
N THR A 222 2.60 -27.53 6.69
CA THR A 222 1.81 -28.09 5.57
C THR A 222 1.82 -27.12 4.38
N ILE A 223 2.12 -27.65 3.18
CA ILE A 223 2.09 -26.85 1.95
C ILE A 223 0.74 -27.03 1.27
N LEU A 224 0.03 -25.94 1.07
CA LEU A 224 -1.15 -25.87 0.21
C LEU A 224 -0.69 -25.59 -1.23
N HIS A 225 -0.82 -26.56 -2.11
CA HIS A 225 -0.56 -26.41 -3.54
C HIS A 225 -1.88 -26.15 -4.28
N ASP A 226 -2.31 -24.90 -4.36
CA ASP A 226 -3.57 -24.52 -5.03
C ASP A 226 -3.34 -23.39 -6.07
N LEU A 227 -2.31 -23.54 -6.91
CA LEU A 227 -1.99 -22.65 -8.03
C LEU A 227 -2.92 -22.95 -9.22
N GLN A 228 -4.21 -22.69 -9.04
CA GLN A 228 -5.23 -22.83 -10.08
C GLN A 228 -4.99 -21.79 -11.19
N THR A 229 -5.25 -22.18 -12.44
CA THR A 229 -5.13 -21.29 -13.62
C THR A 229 -6.47 -21.05 -14.31
N LEU A 230 -7.54 -21.60 -13.76
CA LEU A 230 -8.90 -21.50 -14.32
C LEU A 230 -9.67 -20.35 -13.67
N ARG A 231 -10.33 -19.55 -14.51
CA ARG A 231 -11.21 -18.46 -14.03
C ARG A 231 -12.48 -18.95 -13.35
N LYS A 232 -12.89 -20.18 -13.61
CA LYS A 232 -14.05 -20.82 -12.99
C LYS A 232 -13.62 -22.13 -12.36
N ASN A 233 -13.76 -22.24 -11.04
CA ASN A 233 -13.56 -23.48 -10.31
C ASN A 233 -14.51 -23.50 -9.12
N ASN A 234 -15.57 -24.31 -9.22
CA ASN A 234 -16.56 -24.50 -8.16
C ASN A 234 -16.33 -25.84 -7.41
N THR A 235 -15.10 -26.34 -7.39
CA THR A 235 -14.76 -27.61 -6.73
C THR A 235 -14.39 -27.37 -5.27
N GLY A 236 -15.41 -27.18 -4.41
CA GLY A 236 -15.23 -26.94 -2.97
C GLY A 236 -15.10 -25.45 -2.60
N PHE A 237 -14.56 -25.20 -1.42
CA PHE A 237 -14.32 -23.84 -0.94
C PHE A 237 -13.19 -23.18 -1.73
N ASP A 238 -13.31 -21.88 -1.96
CA ASP A 238 -12.28 -21.08 -2.60
C ASP A 238 -11.19 -20.68 -1.58
N LEU A 239 -10.23 -21.58 -1.36
CA LEU A 239 -9.26 -21.48 -0.27
C LEU A 239 -8.33 -20.27 -0.39
N LYS A 240 -8.04 -19.78 -1.60
CA LYS A 240 -7.19 -18.59 -1.77
C LYS A 240 -7.74 -17.37 -1.03
N GLN A 241 -9.08 -17.27 -0.86
CA GLN A 241 -9.72 -16.15 -0.18
C GLN A 241 -9.35 -16.05 1.31
N ILE A 242 -8.86 -17.13 1.92
CA ILE A 242 -8.39 -17.15 3.31
C ILE A 242 -7.04 -16.42 3.43
N PHE A 243 -6.21 -16.50 2.38
CA PHE A 243 -4.85 -15.93 2.38
C PHE A 243 -4.81 -14.50 1.84
N ILE A 244 -5.72 -14.15 0.91
CA ILE A 244 -5.82 -12.78 0.37
C ILE A 244 -6.28 -11.85 1.49
N GLY A 245 -5.45 -10.85 1.85
CA GLY A 245 -5.74 -9.92 2.92
C GLY A 245 -5.52 -10.45 4.34
N SER A 246 -4.91 -11.63 4.51
CA SER A 246 -4.63 -12.22 5.83
C SER A 246 -3.39 -11.67 6.54
N GLU A 247 -2.59 -10.85 5.88
CA GLU A 247 -1.37 -10.20 6.39
C GLU A 247 -0.38 -11.19 7.04
N GLY A 248 -0.28 -12.41 6.50
CA GLY A 248 0.65 -13.43 7.01
C GLY A 248 0.28 -14.02 8.37
N THR A 249 -0.97 -13.88 8.82
CA THR A 249 -1.42 -14.37 10.14
C THR A 249 -1.88 -15.83 10.12
N VAL A 250 -2.21 -16.40 8.95
CA VAL A 250 -2.69 -17.78 8.80
C VAL A 250 -1.76 -18.68 8.01
N GLY A 251 -0.67 -18.12 7.48
CA GLY A 251 0.34 -18.83 6.70
C GLY A 251 1.16 -17.87 5.84
N ILE A 252 2.12 -18.40 5.08
CA ILE A 252 3.01 -17.65 4.19
C ILE A 252 2.67 -18.00 2.74
N ILE A 253 2.25 -17.02 1.95
CA ILE A 253 2.07 -17.17 0.51
C ILE A 253 3.45 -17.29 -0.13
N THR A 254 3.70 -18.38 -0.86
CA THR A 254 4.96 -18.69 -1.52
C THR A 254 4.88 -18.59 -3.04
N GLY A 255 3.68 -18.70 -3.61
CA GLY A 255 3.44 -18.55 -5.03
C GLY A 255 2.03 -18.05 -5.31
N ILE A 256 1.85 -17.40 -6.45
CA ILE A 256 0.55 -16.92 -6.92
C ILE A 256 0.31 -17.29 -8.38
N SER A 257 -0.96 -17.47 -8.72
CA SER A 257 -1.47 -17.53 -10.07
C SER A 257 -2.44 -16.36 -10.25
N ILE A 258 -2.22 -15.51 -11.25
CA ILE A 258 -2.97 -14.26 -11.43
C ILE A 258 -3.32 -14.00 -12.88
N LEU A 259 -4.52 -13.49 -13.12
CA LEU A 259 -4.99 -13.08 -14.44
C LEU A 259 -4.42 -11.70 -14.80
N CYS A 260 -3.64 -11.66 -15.87
CA CYS A 260 -2.99 -10.47 -16.40
C CYS A 260 -3.67 -10.08 -17.72
N PRO A 261 -4.41 -8.96 -17.76
CA PRO A 261 -5.09 -8.53 -18.99
C PRO A 261 -4.11 -8.04 -20.06
N ARG A 262 -4.60 -7.97 -21.29
CA ARG A 262 -3.87 -7.33 -22.39
C ARG A 262 -3.61 -5.86 -22.07
N ARG A 263 -2.42 -5.39 -22.42
CA ARG A 263 -2.06 -3.96 -22.34
C ARG A 263 -2.89 -3.17 -23.34
N SER A 264 -3.42 -2.04 -22.89
CA SER A 264 -4.13 -1.09 -23.74
C SER A 264 -3.17 -0.45 -24.76
N ASN A 265 -3.63 -0.30 -26.00
CA ASN A 265 -2.86 0.34 -27.07
C ASN A 265 -3.04 1.86 -27.07
N ALA A 266 -4.11 2.35 -26.46
CA ALA A 266 -4.46 3.76 -26.35
C ALA A 266 -4.67 4.12 -24.89
N VAL A 267 -3.95 5.13 -24.41
CA VAL A 267 -4.11 5.71 -23.07
C VAL A 267 -4.20 7.20 -23.23
N ASN A 268 -5.27 7.80 -22.69
CA ASN A 268 -5.45 9.24 -22.67
C ASN A 268 -5.59 9.70 -21.21
N THR A 269 -4.99 10.85 -20.91
CA THR A 269 -5.04 11.46 -19.57
C THR A 269 -5.61 12.87 -19.68
N ALA A 270 -6.63 13.17 -18.88
CA ALA A 270 -7.21 14.50 -18.75
C ALA A 270 -7.15 14.98 -17.31
N TYR A 271 -7.07 16.28 -17.11
CA TYR A 271 -7.00 16.91 -15.80
C TYR A 271 -7.97 18.08 -15.72
N PHE A 272 -8.81 18.13 -14.69
CA PHE A 272 -9.91 19.07 -14.55
C PHE A 272 -9.84 19.90 -13.28
N GLY A 273 -10.39 21.12 -13.37
CA GLY A 273 -10.74 21.98 -12.25
C GLY A 273 -12.25 22.01 -12.03
N LEU A 274 -12.72 21.81 -10.79
CA LEU A 274 -14.13 21.76 -10.42
C LEU A 274 -14.41 22.65 -9.20
N ASN A 275 -15.60 23.28 -9.20
CA ASN A 275 -15.98 24.28 -8.20
C ASN A 275 -16.55 23.69 -6.89
N SER A 276 -17.00 22.43 -6.89
CA SER A 276 -17.57 21.79 -5.70
C SER A 276 -17.43 20.27 -5.76
N PHE A 277 -17.54 19.61 -4.60
CA PHE A 277 -17.57 18.15 -4.54
C PHE A 277 -18.82 17.57 -5.23
N ASP A 278 -19.92 18.31 -5.28
CA ASP A 278 -21.10 17.90 -6.05
C ASP A 278 -20.81 17.80 -7.55
N HIS A 279 -20.05 18.75 -8.10
CA HIS A 279 -19.56 18.67 -9.48
C HIS A 279 -18.64 17.46 -9.68
N VAL A 280 -17.78 17.13 -8.72
CA VAL A 280 -16.95 15.90 -8.79
C VAL A 280 -17.82 14.64 -8.89
N LYS A 281 -18.88 14.52 -8.07
CA LYS A 281 -19.81 13.37 -8.12
C LYS A 281 -20.54 13.28 -9.46
N ARG A 282 -20.99 14.42 -9.99
CA ARG A 282 -21.64 14.49 -11.32
C ARG A 282 -20.67 14.06 -12.42
N ALA A 283 -19.44 14.60 -12.42
CA ALA A 283 -18.39 14.24 -13.38
C ALA A 283 -18.06 12.74 -13.31
N PHE A 284 -17.95 12.18 -12.10
CA PHE A 284 -17.70 10.74 -11.93
C PHE A 284 -18.85 9.87 -12.44
N THR A 285 -20.09 10.24 -12.14
CA THR A 285 -21.27 9.52 -12.62
C THR A 285 -21.31 9.50 -14.15
N LYS A 286 -21.04 10.66 -14.77
CA LYS A 286 -20.97 10.81 -16.21
C LYS A 286 -19.82 10.01 -16.83
N ALA A 287 -18.62 10.09 -16.25
CA ALA A 287 -17.49 9.31 -16.71
C ALA A 287 -17.76 7.80 -16.69
N LYS A 288 -18.47 7.30 -15.67
CA LYS A 288 -18.89 5.89 -15.63
C LYS A 288 -19.91 5.52 -16.70
N THR A 289 -20.78 6.45 -17.08
CA THR A 289 -21.78 6.24 -18.12
C THR A 289 -21.15 6.26 -19.50
N ASP A 290 -20.34 7.26 -19.79
CA ASP A 290 -19.88 7.55 -21.15
C ASP A 290 -18.55 6.88 -21.49
N LEU A 291 -17.69 6.67 -20.48
CA LEU A 291 -16.34 6.10 -20.62
C LEU A 291 -16.20 4.70 -20.00
N GLY A 292 -17.29 4.09 -19.51
CA GLY A 292 -17.24 2.92 -18.63
C GLY A 292 -16.37 1.75 -19.11
N GLU A 293 -16.32 1.46 -20.42
CA GLU A 293 -15.51 0.37 -20.95
C GLU A 293 -14.02 0.74 -21.12
N ILE A 294 -13.65 2.04 -21.08
CA ILE A 294 -12.27 2.50 -21.22
C ILE A 294 -11.77 3.28 -20.00
N LEU A 295 -12.62 3.65 -19.06
CA LEU A 295 -12.23 4.37 -17.85
C LEU A 295 -11.27 3.52 -17.02
N SER A 296 -10.05 4.01 -16.79
CA SER A 296 -9.01 3.29 -16.03
C SER A 296 -8.63 3.96 -14.72
N ALA A 297 -8.77 5.28 -14.59
CA ALA A 297 -8.60 5.99 -13.34
C ALA A 297 -9.54 7.20 -13.24
N PHE A 298 -9.95 7.52 -12.02
CA PHE A 298 -10.67 8.75 -11.66
C PHE A 298 -10.21 9.20 -10.28
N GLU A 299 -9.25 10.14 -10.27
CA GLU A 299 -8.48 10.52 -9.09
C GLU A 299 -8.89 11.91 -8.61
N LEU A 300 -9.40 11.98 -7.39
CA LEU A 300 -9.73 13.25 -6.73
C LEU A 300 -8.51 13.82 -6.01
N MET A 301 -8.36 15.14 -6.07
CA MET A 301 -7.40 15.92 -5.29
C MET A 301 -8.07 17.22 -4.85
N ASP A 302 -7.91 17.63 -3.59
CA ASP A 302 -8.39 18.95 -3.17
C ASP A 302 -7.41 20.08 -3.52
N GLY A 303 -7.89 21.33 -3.56
CA GLY A 303 -7.07 22.47 -3.95
C GLY A 303 -5.88 22.71 -3.04
N LEU A 304 -6.01 22.42 -1.73
CA LEU A 304 -4.90 22.59 -0.79
C LEU A 304 -3.76 21.59 -1.06
N THR A 305 -4.07 20.37 -1.51
CA THR A 305 -3.02 19.41 -1.92
C THR A 305 -2.20 19.96 -3.08
N GLN A 306 -2.86 20.62 -4.04
CA GLN A 306 -2.19 21.19 -5.20
C GLN A 306 -1.32 22.40 -4.81
N ASP A 307 -1.78 23.20 -3.87
CA ASP A 307 -0.98 24.30 -3.31
C ASP A 307 0.26 23.78 -2.58
N LEU A 308 0.14 22.72 -1.79
CA LEU A 308 1.28 22.10 -1.12
C LEU A 308 2.28 21.52 -2.13
N PHE A 309 1.80 20.82 -3.16
CA PHE A 309 2.67 20.29 -4.20
C PHE A 309 3.40 21.40 -4.97
N HIS A 310 2.70 22.47 -5.33
CA HIS A 310 3.30 23.64 -5.96
C HIS A 310 4.41 24.25 -5.07
N LYS A 311 4.10 24.51 -3.79
CA LYS A 311 5.06 25.12 -2.84
C LYS A 311 6.29 24.27 -2.63
N THR A 312 6.17 22.94 -2.61
CA THR A 312 7.31 22.04 -2.39
C THR A 312 8.16 21.81 -3.64
N THR A 313 7.56 21.84 -4.83
CA THR A 313 8.26 21.48 -6.08
C THR A 313 8.58 22.67 -6.98
N GLY A 314 7.91 23.81 -6.79
CA GLY A 314 8.00 24.99 -7.67
C GLY A 314 7.41 24.79 -9.06
N LYS A 315 6.69 23.65 -9.32
CA LYS A 315 6.14 23.35 -10.63
C LYS A 315 4.93 24.25 -10.93
N PRO A 316 4.76 24.74 -12.16
CA PRO A 316 3.59 25.52 -12.55
C PRO A 316 2.33 24.64 -12.50
N TYR A 317 1.21 25.25 -12.08
CA TYR A 317 -0.08 24.55 -12.05
C TYR A 317 -0.49 24.04 -13.44
N PRO A 318 -1.17 22.89 -13.51
CA PRO A 318 -1.65 22.33 -14.79
C PRO A 318 -2.70 23.19 -15.49
N LEU A 319 -3.49 23.93 -14.70
CA LEU A 319 -4.56 24.82 -15.18
C LEU A 319 -4.19 26.27 -14.91
N SER A 320 -4.81 27.20 -15.67
CA SER A 320 -4.57 28.65 -15.53
C SER A 320 -5.10 29.22 -14.22
N ASP A 321 -6.24 28.69 -13.77
CA ASP A 321 -6.91 29.10 -12.55
C ASP A 321 -6.82 28.05 -11.46
N ARG A 322 -7.14 28.44 -10.23
CA ARG A 322 -7.18 27.56 -9.07
C ARG A 322 -8.59 27.16 -8.75
N TYR A 323 -8.77 25.89 -8.50
CA TYR A 323 -10.05 25.29 -8.19
C TYR A 323 -10.02 24.60 -6.82
N PRO A 324 -11.15 24.56 -6.09
CA PRO A 324 -11.23 23.84 -4.82
C PRO A 324 -11.05 22.32 -4.98
N PHE A 325 -11.35 21.78 -6.17
CA PHE A 325 -11.18 20.37 -6.50
C PHE A 325 -10.52 20.20 -7.86
N HIS A 326 -9.68 19.19 -7.93
CA HIS A 326 -9.05 18.73 -9.16
C HIS A 326 -9.34 17.24 -9.34
N VAL A 327 -9.52 16.85 -10.60
CA VAL A 327 -9.74 15.46 -10.97
C VAL A 327 -8.81 15.11 -12.12
N LEU A 328 -8.11 13.97 -11.98
CA LEU A 328 -7.38 13.34 -13.07
C LEU A 328 -8.16 12.13 -13.53
N ILE A 329 -8.43 12.07 -14.84
CA ILE A 329 -9.08 10.93 -15.49
C ILE A 329 -8.08 10.28 -16.44
N GLU A 330 -8.05 8.94 -16.43
CA GLU A 330 -7.34 8.16 -17.42
C GLU A 330 -8.31 7.21 -18.13
N THR A 331 -8.20 7.13 -19.45
CA THR A 331 -8.86 6.11 -20.25
C THR A 331 -7.82 5.19 -20.86
N SER A 332 -8.13 3.89 -20.89
CA SER A 332 -7.26 2.84 -21.40
C SER A 332 -8.07 1.91 -22.30
N GLY A 333 -7.84 1.95 -23.60
CA GLY A 333 -8.58 1.14 -24.57
C GLY A 333 -7.72 0.54 -25.68
N SER A 334 -8.37 -0.04 -26.68
CA SER A 334 -7.71 -0.77 -27.76
C SER A 334 -7.61 0.01 -29.08
N ASN A 335 -8.35 1.12 -29.20
CA ASN A 335 -8.43 1.91 -30.45
C ASN A 335 -8.32 3.41 -30.13
N GLY A 336 -7.19 4.02 -30.50
CA GLY A 336 -6.90 5.41 -30.16
C GLY A 336 -7.91 6.41 -30.74
N GLU A 337 -8.39 6.20 -31.98
CA GLU A 337 -9.36 7.11 -32.60
C GLU A 337 -10.72 7.06 -31.90
N HIS A 338 -11.23 5.85 -31.61
CA HIS A 338 -12.49 5.69 -30.88
C HIS A 338 -12.39 6.23 -29.45
N ASP A 339 -11.30 5.93 -28.76
CA ASP A 339 -11.11 6.29 -27.36
C ASP A 339 -10.95 7.81 -27.22
N SER A 340 -10.25 8.47 -28.16
CA SER A 340 -10.12 9.93 -28.20
C SER A 340 -11.45 10.61 -28.53
N ALA A 341 -12.16 10.15 -29.54
CA ALA A 341 -13.48 10.72 -29.91
C ALA A 341 -14.49 10.58 -28.75
N LYS A 342 -14.43 9.47 -28.01
CA LYS A 342 -15.28 9.22 -26.84
C LYS A 342 -14.95 10.15 -25.68
N LEU A 343 -13.64 10.35 -25.43
CA LEU A 343 -13.17 11.30 -24.42
C LEU A 343 -13.53 12.74 -24.78
N GLU A 344 -13.37 13.15 -26.06
CA GLU A 344 -13.74 14.47 -26.55
C GLU A 344 -15.24 14.74 -26.35
N ALA A 345 -16.10 13.80 -26.73
CA ALA A 345 -17.56 13.94 -26.55
C ALA A 345 -17.93 14.08 -25.06
N PHE A 346 -17.29 13.28 -24.17
CA PHE A 346 -17.44 13.42 -22.73
C PHE A 346 -17.01 14.81 -22.24
N LEU A 347 -15.87 15.32 -22.73
CA LEU A 347 -15.36 16.65 -22.37
C LEU A 347 -16.29 17.77 -22.79
N GLU A 348 -16.77 17.73 -24.03
CA GLU A 348 -17.72 18.72 -24.54
C GLU A 348 -18.99 18.78 -23.68
N GLU A 349 -19.50 17.64 -23.26
CA GLU A 349 -20.71 17.55 -22.47
C GLU A 349 -20.50 18.05 -21.03
N VAL A 350 -19.43 17.59 -20.31
CA VAL A 350 -19.19 18.02 -18.92
C VAL A 350 -18.82 19.50 -18.81
N MET A 351 -18.19 20.07 -19.85
CA MET A 351 -17.94 21.52 -19.93
C MET A 351 -19.20 22.30 -20.34
N GLY A 352 -19.96 21.80 -21.31
CA GLY A 352 -21.22 22.41 -21.75
C GLY A 352 -22.29 22.47 -20.65
N GLU A 353 -22.32 21.49 -19.75
CA GLU A 353 -23.19 21.44 -18.57
C GLU A 353 -22.58 22.16 -17.34
N GLU A 354 -21.44 22.83 -17.48
CA GLU A 354 -20.72 23.54 -16.41
C GLU A 354 -20.36 22.62 -15.20
N ILE A 355 -20.27 21.31 -15.43
CA ILE A 355 -19.82 20.35 -14.42
C ILE A 355 -18.32 20.51 -14.17
N VAL A 356 -17.54 20.69 -15.23
CA VAL A 356 -16.11 20.99 -15.22
C VAL A 356 -15.92 22.45 -15.61
N ALA A 357 -15.18 23.19 -14.79
CA ALA A 357 -14.95 24.62 -14.99
C ALA A 357 -13.79 24.92 -15.95
N ASP A 358 -12.74 24.06 -15.91
CA ASP A 358 -11.53 24.15 -16.73
C ASP A 358 -10.91 22.77 -16.89
N GLY A 359 -10.13 22.55 -17.93
CA GLY A 359 -9.50 21.27 -18.15
C GLY A 359 -8.42 21.28 -19.22
N THR A 360 -7.56 20.27 -19.14
CA THR A 360 -6.51 20.00 -20.14
C THR A 360 -6.41 18.50 -20.42
N VAL A 361 -6.07 18.16 -21.65
CA VAL A 361 -5.80 16.79 -22.10
C VAL A 361 -4.34 16.68 -22.49
N ALA A 362 -3.66 15.66 -22.00
CA ALA A 362 -2.28 15.38 -22.38
C ALA A 362 -2.18 15.05 -23.88
N GLN A 363 -1.27 15.72 -24.56
CA GLN A 363 -1.04 15.54 -26.00
C GLN A 363 -0.03 14.44 -26.31
N ASP A 364 0.75 14.05 -25.31
CA ASP A 364 1.78 13.02 -25.38
C ASP A 364 2.02 12.37 -24.00
N GLU A 365 2.82 11.30 -23.98
CA GLU A 365 3.15 10.58 -22.76
C GLU A 365 3.89 11.45 -21.72
N THR A 366 4.71 12.41 -22.15
CA THR A 366 5.46 13.30 -21.25
C THR A 366 4.51 14.24 -20.50
N GLN A 367 3.51 14.76 -21.19
CA GLN A 367 2.46 15.58 -20.57
C GLN A 367 1.59 14.73 -19.65
N ALA A 368 1.21 13.51 -20.05
CA ALA A 368 0.46 12.59 -19.20
C ALA A 368 1.23 12.30 -17.90
N GLN A 369 2.52 11.95 -17.97
CA GLN A 369 3.38 11.76 -16.81
C GLN A 369 3.49 13.04 -15.94
N THR A 370 3.47 14.21 -16.57
CA THR A 370 3.50 15.49 -15.84
C THR A 370 2.21 15.71 -15.06
N LEU A 371 1.05 15.40 -15.63
CA LEU A 371 -0.24 15.47 -14.94
C LEU A 371 -0.31 14.44 -13.78
N TRP A 372 0.13 13.21 -14.03
CA TRP A 372 0.20 12.18 -12.98
C TRP A 372 1.10 12.57 -11.81
N ARG A 373 2.20 13.29 -12.03
CA ARG A 373 3.07 13.79 -10.94
C ARG A 373 2.35 14.72 -9.97
N TRP A 374 1.31 15.43 -10.41
CA TRP A 374 0.47 16.26 -9.53
C TRP A 374 -0.39 15.40 -8.58
N ARG A 375 -0.66 14.16 -8.94
CA ARG A 375 -1.34 13.18 -8.09
C ARG A 375 -0.37 12.33 -7.27
N GLU A 376 0.63 11.77 -7.90
CA GLU A 376 1.57 10.84 -7.26
C GLU A 376 2.54 11.50 -6.29
N GLY A 377 2.86 12.77 -6.47
CA GLY A 377 3.76 13.53 -5.61
C GLY A 377 3.14 14.07 -4.32
N LEU A 378 1.82 13.90 -4.10
CA LEU A 378 1.14 14.43 -2.93
C LEU A 378 1.64 13.86 -1.59
N PRO A 379 1.93 12.55 -1.46
CA PRO A 379 2.48 12.00 -0.21
C PRO A 379 3.80 12.63 0.22
N GLU A 380 4.70 12.93 -0.75
CA GLU A 380 5.98 13.60 -0.49
C GLU A 380 5.78 15.07 -0.15
N ALA A 381 4.90 15.77 -0.89
CA ALA A 381 4.58 17.17 -0.64
C ALA A 381 4.00 17.39 0.77
N CYS A 382 3.17 16.47 1.25
CA CYS A 382 2.64 16.50 2.62
C CYS A 382 3.73 16.20 3.67
N ALA A 383 4.64 15.27 3.39
CA ALA A 383 5.70 14.89 4.33
C ALA A 383 6.85 15.91 4.40
N HIS A 384 6.96 16.80 3.42
CA HIS A 384 8.04 17.79 3.29
C HIS A 384 8.22 18.67 4.53
N TRP A 385 7.13 18.99 5.23
CA TRP A 385 7.08 19.98 6.31
C TRP A 385 7.59 19.47 7.67
N GLY A 386 7.73 18.14 7.83
CA GLY A 386 8.21 17.52 9.06
C GLY A 386 7.55 16.17 9.37
N GLY A 387 6.34 15.95 8.87
CA GLY A 387 5.62 14.69 8.99
C GLY A 387 4.20 14.76 8.49
N THR A 388 3.48 13.66 8.55
CA THR A 388 2.07 13.59 8.15
C THR A 388 1.35 12.48 8.91
N TYR A 389 0.21 12.79 9.54
CA TYR A 389 -0.75 11.78 9.95
C TYR A 389 -1.54 11.34 8.73
N LYS A 390 -1.63 10.02 8.50
CA LYS A 390 -2.21 9.44 7.28
C LYS A 390 -3.30 8.45 7.64
N TYR A 391 -4.46 8.63 7.05
CA TYR A 391 -5.59 7.71 7.16
C TYR A 391 -6.03 7.30 5.76
N ASP A 392 -6.00 6.00 5.53
CA ASP A 392 -6.41 5.32 4.32
C ASP A 392 -7.72 4.61 4.63
N VAL A 393 -8.82 5.09 4.07
CA VAL A 393 -10.17 4.69 4.48
C VAL A 393 -11.08 4.52 3.27
N SER A 394 -12.09 3.64 3.39
CA SER A 394 -13.17 3.57 2.41
C SER A 394 -14.48 4.06 3.03
N ILE A 395 -15.14 4.99 2.35
CA ILE A 395 -16.40 5.59 2.80
C ILE A 395 -17.37 5.73 1.64
N PRO A 396 -18.70 5.72 1.91
CA PRO A 396 -19.69 5.98 0.86
C PRO A 396 -19.39 7.27 0.11
N LEU A 397 -19.48 7.25 -1.23
CA LEU A 397 -19.10 8.38 -2.07
C LEU A 397 -19.86 9.68 -1.76
N ASN A 398 -21.08 9.60 -1.25
CA ASN A 398 -21.83 10.80 -0.86
C ASN A 398 -21.19 11.53 0.33
N ASP A 399 -20.50 10.79 1.22
CA ASP A 399 -19.84 11.33 2.40
C ASP A 399 -18.32 11.50 2.19
N PHE A 400 -17.81 11.16 0.99
CA PHE A 400 -16.40 11.00 0.70
C PHE A 400 -15.56 12.22 1.11
N TYR A 401 -15.98 13.42 0.77
CA TYR A 401 -15.24 14.64 1.14
C TYR A 401 -15.69 15.25 2.46
N THR A 402 -16.83 14.86 3.00
CA THR A 402 -17.37 15.36 4.28
C THR A 402 -16.42 15.04 5.45
N LEU A 403 -15.67 13.91 5.39
CA LEU A 403 -14.64 13.60 6.38
C LEU A 403 -13.56 14.69 6.45
N ILE A 404 -13.13 15.20 5.29
CA ILE A 404 -12.12 16.26 5.21
C ILE A 404 -12.67 17.57 5.79
N GLU A 405 -13.91 17.93 5.41
CA GLU A 405 -14.56 19.15 5.90
C GLU A 405 -14.79 19.13 7.41
N ASP A 406 -15.27 18.02 7.96
CA ASP A 406 -15.47 17.85 9.39
C ASP A 406 -14.14 17.83 10.16
N CYS A 407 -13.09 17.20 9.59
CA CYS A 407 -11.75 17.22 10.17
C CYS A 407 -11.15 18.64 10.16
N ARG A 408 -11.35 19.43 9.09
CA ARG A 408 -10.95 20.85 9.06
C ARG A 408 -11.59 21.65 10.17
N LYS A 409 -12.91 21.53 10.36
CA LYS A 409 -13.63 22.21 11.44
C LYS A 409 -13.04 21.85 12.81
N LEU A 410 -12.79 20.55 13.05
CA LEU A 410 -12.20 20.06 14.30
C LEU A 410 -10.85 20.74 14.60
N PHE A 411 -9.99 20.86 13.60
CA PHE A 411 -8.67 21.48 13.76
C PHE A 411 -8.70 23.01 13.84
N ASP A 412 -9.63 23.65 13.13
CA ASP A 412 -9.85 25.10 13.20
C ASP A 412 -10.35 25.51 14.59
N GLU A 413 -11.32 24.79 15.15
CA GLU A 413 -11.84 25.00 16.52
C GLU A 413 -10.75 24.78 17.58
N ALA A 414 -9.84 23.83 17.36
CA ALA A 414 -8.70 23.60 18.25
C ALA A 414 -7.58 24.65 18.11
N GLY A 415 -7.62 25.50 17.09
CA GLY A 415 -6.65 26.55 16.83
C GLY A 415 -5.24 26.05 16.49
N LEU A 416 -5.10 24.82 15.97
CA LEU A 416 -3.82 24.14 15.72
C LEU A 416 -3.28 24.34 14.30
N VAL A 417 -4.09 24.88 13.36
CA VAL A 417 -3.69 25.08 11.97
C VAL A 417 -2.93 26.39 11.82
N GLY A 418 -1.72 26.34 11.28
CA GLY A 418 -0.88 27.51 10.99
C GLY A 418 -0.66 27.74 9.48
N GLY A 419 -1.14 26.83 8.63
CA GLY A 419 -0.81 26.88 7.22
C GLY A 419 0.69 26.67 7.00
N THR A 420 1.20 27.15 5.90
CA THR A 420 2.65 27.14 5.60
C THR A 420 3.38 28.33 6.21
N GLU A 421 2.69 29.33 6.73
CA GLU A 421 3.22 30.64 7.11
C GLU A 421 3.42 30.82 8.63
N ASP A 422 2.61 30.16 9.47
CA ASP A 422 2.69 30.26 10.94
C ASP A 422 3.45 29.06 11.53
N ASP A 423 4.74 29.25 11.78
CA ASP A 423 5.61 28.20 12.31
C ASP A 423 5.40 27.91 13.81
N SER A 424 4.55 28.66 14.48
CA SER A 424 4.23 28.42 15.90
C SER A 424 3.23 27.29 16.11
N LYS A 425 2.54 26.87 15.05
CA LYS A 425 1.50 25.84 15.08
C LYS A 425 1.95 24.54 14.41
N PRO A 426 1.54 23.38 14.96
CA PRO A 426 2.01 22.08 14.45
C PRO A 426 1.44 21.72 13.09
N VAL A 427 0.18 22.10 12.78
CA VAL A 427 -0.55 21.61 11.62
C VAL A 427 -0.45 22.57 10.44
N ILE A 428 -0.04 22.06 9.28
CA ILE A 428 -0.03 22.78 8.00
C ILE A 428 -1.44 22.89 7.44
N GLY A 429 -2.22 21.82 7.52
CA GLY A 429 -3.58 21.76 7.05
C GLY A 429 -4.17 20.37 7.13
N VAL A 430 -5.43 20.25 6.71
CA VAL A 430 -6.11 18.97 6.53
C VAL A 430 -6.43 18.85 5.05
N VAL A 431 -5.95 17.79 4.42
CA VAL A 431 -6.04 17.60 2.97
C VAL A 431 -6.57 16.22 2.63
N GLY A 432 -7.21 16.12 1.45
CA GLY A 432 -7.78 14.88 0.94
C GLY A 432 -7.53 14.67 -0.53
N TRP A 433 -7.19 13.44 -0.86
CA TRP A 433 -7.18 12.93 -2.23
C TRP A 433 -7.57 11.47 -2.23
N GLY A 434 -7.86 10.89 -3.37
CA GLY A 434 -8.18 9.46 -3.40
C GLY A 434 -8.78 8.96 -4.70
N HIS A 435 -9.01 7.67 -4.68
CA HIS A 435 -9.55 6.90 -5.80
C HIS A 435 -11.09 6.90 -5.73
N MET A 436 -11.73 7.75 -6.54
CA MET A 436 -13.21 7.80 -6.56
C MET A 436 -13.83 6.47 -7.03
N GLY A 437 -13.07 5.73 -7.85
CA GLY A 437 -13.54 4.49 -8.45
C GLY A 437 -13.89 3.38 -7.46
N ASP A 438 -13.20 3.33 -6.34
CA ASP A 438 -13.32 2.31 -5.28
C ASP A 438 -13.63 2.87 -3.89
N SER A 439 -13.96 4.17 -3.83
CA SER A 439 -14.32 4.86 -2.58
C SER A 439 -13.17 4.96 -1.56
N ASN A 440 -11.91 4.90 -2.02
CA ASN A 440 -10.75 5.02 -1.17
C ASN A 440 -10.31 6.49 -1.02
N LEU A 441 -10.41 7.01 0.20
CA LEU A 441 -9.96 8.35 0.56
C LEU A 441 -8.68 8.30 1.39
N HIS A 442 -7.70 9.09 1.01
CA HIS A 442 -6.51 9.38 1.79
C HIS A 442 -6.70 10.72 2.51
N LEU A 443 -7.12 10.68 3.78
CA LEU A 443 -7.08 11.84 4.68
C LEU A 443 -5.66 12.01 5.18
N ASN A 444 -5.09 13.20 4.98
CA ASN A 444 -3.75 13.52 5.44
C ASN A 444 -3.74 14.82 6.23
N VAL A 445 -2.97 14.82 7.31
CA VAL A 445 -2.74 16.00 8.14
C VAL A 445 -1.22 16.26 8.17
N PRO A 446 -0.68 17.03 7.20
CA PRO A 446 0.72 17.42 7.20
C PRO A 446 1.03 18.32 8.40
N VAL A 447 2.17 18.04 9.05
CA VAL A 447 2.59 18.72 10.28
C VAL A 447 4.07 19.10 10.24
N ARG A 448 4.44 20.12 11.03
CA ARG A 448 5.84 20.51 11.26
C ARG A 448 6.53 19.58 12.25
N TRP A 449 5.76 19.10 13.21
CA TRP A 449 6.19 18.09 14.20
C TRP A 449 4.99 17.27 14.65
N TYR A 450 5.26 16.05 15.05
CA TYR A 450 4.22 15.19 15.64
C TYR A 450 3.88 15.69 17.05
N ASP A 451 2.60 15.86 17.34
CA ASP A 451 2.07 16.39 18.59
C ASP A 451 0.97 15.48 19.14
N LYS A 452 1.04 15.16 20.44
CA LYS A 452 0.03 14.31 21.09
C LYS A 452 -1.37 14.93 21.11
N LYS A 453 -1.49 16.25 21.06
CA LYS A 453 -2.80 16.91 20.96
C LYS A 453 -3.40 16.68 19.58
N VAL A 454 -2.59 16.74 18.53
CA VAL A 454 -3.01 16.44 17.16
C VAL A 454 -3.44 14.99 17.05
N GLU A 455 -2.63 14.05 17.56
CA GLU A 455 -2.96 12.63 17.60
C GLU A 455 -4.26 12.37 18.37
N GLY A 456 -4.41 12.94 19.56
CA GLY A 456 -5.61 12.78 20.39
C GLY A 456 -6.89 13.42 19.84
N LEU A 457 -6.78 14.38 18.89
CA LEU A 457 -7.92 14.88 18.12
C LEU A 457 -8.31 13.94 16.99
N LEU A 458 -7.33 13.29 16.37
CA LEU A 458 -7.55 12.36 15.24
C LEU A 458 -8.03 11.00 15.70
N GLU A 459 -7.44 10.46 16.76
CA GLU A 459 -7.77 9.12 17.27
C GLU A 459 -8.41 9.18 18.66
N PRO A 460 -9.62 8.62 18.86
CA PRO A 460 -10.36 7.75 17.95
C PRO A 460 -11.34 8.44 16.97
N TRP A 461 -11.41 9.77 16.94
CA TRP A 461 -12.45 10.54 16.24
C TRP A 461 -12.63 10.12 14.76
N VAL A 462 -11.53 9.92 14.00
CA VAL A 462 -11.60 9.48 12.59
C VAL A 462 -12.30 8.13 12.48
N TYR A 463 -11.95 7.20 13.35
CA TYR A 463 -12.53 5.84 13.33
C TYR A 463 -14.00 5.83 13.75
N GLU A 464 -14.38 6.62 14.75
CA GLU A 464 -15.79 6.81 15.15
C GLU A 464 -16.62 7.46 14.04
N TRP A 465 -16.03 8.43 13.34
CA TRP A 465 -16.66 9.08 12.20
C TRP A 465 -16.97 8.08 11.09
N ILE A 466 -16.00 7.21 10.77
CA ILE A 466 -16.10 6.14 9.75
C ILE A 466 -17.14 5.10 10.15
N GLN A 467 -17.14 4.66 11.41
CA GLN A 467 -18.10 3.69 11.94
C GLN A 467 -19.55 4.17 11.76
N LYS A 468 -19.84 5.43 12.07
CA LYS A 468 -21.18 6.01 11.92
C LYS A 468 -21.71 5.99 10.48
N ARG A 469 -20.83 5.76 9.50
CA ARG A 469 -21.17 5.71 8.07
C ARG A 469 -20.94 4.35 7.43
N ASN A 470 -20.74 3.31 8.26
CA ASN A 470 -20.45 1.95 7.82
C ASN A 470 -19.25 1.88 6.85
N GLY A 471 -18.24 2.71 7.06
CA GLY A 471 -17.01 2.73 6.30
C GLY A 471 -15.98 1.72 6.79
N SER A 472 -14.84 1.66 6.09
CA SER A 472 -13.68 0.87 6.48
C SER A 472 -12.54 1.77 6.95
N ILE A 473 -11.97 1.42 8.11
CA ILE A 473 -10.78 2.11 8.66
C ILE A 473 -9.49 1.81 7.89
N SER A 474 -9.54 0.86 6.96
CA SER A 474 -8.43 0.54 6.08
C SER A 474 -8.95 0.15 4.71
N ALA A 475 -8.68 0.97 3.69
CA ALA A 475 -9.06 0.69 2.32
C ALA A 475 -8.10 -0.33 1.68
N GLU A 476 -6.79 -0.02 1.69
CA GLU A 476 -5.76 -0.81 1.01
C GLU A 476 -4.52 -1.11 1.86
N HIS A 477 -4.17 -0.26 2.86
CA HIS A 477 -2.91 -0.41 3.61
C HIS A 477 -2.88 -1.61 4.57
N GLY A 478 -4.04 -2.22 4.87
CA GLY A 478 -4.17 -3.28 5.86
C GLY A 478 -4.27 -2.73 7.29
N LEU A 479 -4.26 -3.63 8.26
CA LEU A 479 -4.39 -3.33 9.69
C LEU A 479 -3.03 -3.32 10.39
N GLY A 480 -2.20 -4.31 10.12
CA GLY A 480 -0.89 -4.49 10.71
C GLY A 480 -0.91 -4.37 12.23
N PHE A 481 0.11 -3.70 12.75
CA PHE A 481 0.20 -3.32 14.14
C PHE A 481 -0.59 -2.02 14.45
N ALA A 482 -0.62 -1.09 13.48
CA ALA A 482 -1.15 0.26 13.67
C ALA A 482 -2.65 0.30 13.95
N LYS A 483 -3.45 -0.54 13.28
CA LYS A 483 -4.92 -0.48 13.31
C LYS A 483 -5.57 -1.65 14.03
N ARG A 484 -4.78 -2.57 14.59
CA ARG A 484 -5.27 -3.74 15.32
C ARG A 484 -6.32 -3.41 16.38
N ASP A 485 -6.06 -2.38 17.19
CA ASP A 485 -6.92 -2.02 18.30
C ASP A 485 -8.13 -1.14 17.89
N PHE A 486 -8.29 -0.91 16.57
CA PHE A 486 -9.38 -0.12 16.00
C PHE A 486 -10.31 -0.94 15.08
N VAL A 487 -10.09 -2.23 14.93
CA VAL A 487 -10.86 -3.09 14.00
C VAL A 487 -12.35 -3.09 14.31
N GLN A 488 -12.75 -2.96 15.59
CA GLN A 488 -14.14 -2.87 16.04
C GLN A 488 -14.91 -1.68 15.46
N TYR A 489 -14.24 -0.67 14.91
CA TYR A 489 -14.91 0.44 14.22
C TYR A 489 -15.39 0.08 12.80
N SER A 490 -14.92 -1.03 12.24
CA SER A 490 -15.35 -1.54 10.92
C SER A 490 -15.90 -2.97 10.95
N ARG A 491 -15.76 -3.68 12.07
CA ARG A 491 -16.24 -5.07 12.25
C ARG A 491 -16.96 -5.19 13.58
N ASP A 492 -18.13 -5.82 13.56
CA ASP A 492 -18.83 -6.15 14.79
C ASP A 492 -18.17 -7.32 15.54
N GLU A 493 -18.57 -7.55 16.78
CA GLU A 493 -17.99 -8.59 17.62
C GLU A 493 -18.17 -10.00 17.04
N THR A 494 -19.27 -10.25 16.33
CA THR A 494 -19.51 -11.54 15.66
C THR A 494 -18.49 -11.79 14.56
N ALA A 495 -18.21 -10.77 13.74
CA ALA A 495 -17.18 -10.85 12.70
C ALA A 495 -15.78 -11.04 13.32
N LEU A 496 -15.47 -10.30 14.38
CA LEU A 496 -14.18 -10.42 15.10
C LEU A 496 -14.00 -11.83 15.67
N GLU A 497 -15.04 -12.40 16.27
CA GLU A 497 -15.01 -13.77 16.80
C GLU A 497 -14.78 -14.81 15.68
N ILE A 498 -15.41 -14.63 14.51
CA ILE A 498 -15.17 -15.52 13.35
C ILE A 498 -13.72 -15.37 12.86
N MET A 499 -13.19 -14.16 12.79
CA MET A 499 -11.78 -13.93 12.41
C MET A 499 -10.82 -14.63 13.39
N ARG A 500 -11.08 -14.55 14.72
CA ARG A 500 -10.29 -15.26 15.75
C ARG A 500 -10.36 -16.79 15.54
N ARG A 501 -11.55 -17.33 15.24
CA ARG A 501 -11.70 -18.78 14.96
C ARG A 501 -10.92 -19.20 13.71
N VAL A 502 -10.96 -18.42 12.64
CA VAL A 502 -10.16 -18.68 11.44
C VAL A 502 -8.67 -18.67 11.81
N LYS A 503 -8.18 -17.64 12.49
CA LYS A 503 -6.80 -17.57 12.96
C LYS A 503 -6.42 -18.79 13.79
N ASN A 504 -7.22 -19.14 14.81
CA ASN A 504 -6.96 -20.26 15.71
C ASN A 504 -7.02 -21.63 15.02
N THR A 505 -7.81 -21.75 13.94
CA THR A 505 -7.85 -23.00 13.16
C THR A 505 -6.55 -23.25 12.43
N PHE A 506 -5.94 -22.20 11.86
CA PHE A 506 -4.69 -22.31 11.12
C PHE A 506 -3.46 -22.19 12.01
N ASP A 507 -3.48 -21.33 13.01
CA ASP A 507 -2.35 -21.03 13.89
C ASP A 507 -2.75 -21.12 15.38
N PRO A 508 -3.03 -22.34 15.90
CA PRO A 508 -3.48 -22.51 17.28
C PRO A 508 -2.42 -22.14 18.32
N LYS A 509 -1.14 -22.04 17.94
CA LYS A 509 -0.04 -21.64 18.82
C LYS A 509 0.28 -20.14 18.75
N GLY A 510 -0.34 -19.41 17.82
CA GLY A 510 -0.15 -17.98 17.69
C GLY A 510 1.25 -17.56 17.24
N ILE A 511 1.99 -18.42 16.52
CA ILE A 511 3.37 -18.12 16.10
C ILE A 511 3.45 -17.17 14.90
N MET A 512 2.39 -17.14 14.06
CA MET A 512 2.38 -16.40 12.80
C MET A 512 2.01 -14.94 12.99
N ASN A 513 2.96 -14.06 12.71
CA ASN A 513 2.79 -12.61 12.76
C ASN A 513 2.02 -12.16 14.03
N PRO A 514 2.44 -12.61 15.23
CA PRO A 514 1.72 -12.36 16.46
C PRO A 514 1.60 -10.86 16.72
N TYR A 515 0.65 -10.46 17.56
CA TYR A 515 0.47 -9.07 18.00
C TYR A 515 -0.14 -8.11 16.98
N LYS A 516 -0.53 -8.60 15.80
CA LYS A 516 -1.03 -7.78 14.69
C LYS A 516 -2.40 -8.26 14.21
N TYR A 517 -3.06 -7.44 13.39
CA TYR A 517 -4.24 -7.75 12.61
C TYR A 517 -5.53 -7.92 13.44
N ILE A 518 -5.59 -8.86 14.37
CA ILE A 518 -6.76 -9.13 15.21
C ILE A 518 -6.44 -8.70 16.65
N PRO A 519 -7.35 -7.94 17.33
CA PRO A 519 -7.17 -7.59 18.73
C PRO A 519 -7.09 -8.87 19.59
N THR A 520 -6.12 -8.91 20.48
CA THR A 520 -6.06 -9.91 21.55
C THR A 520 -6.88 -9.40 22.72
N ASN A 521 -7.90 -10.13 23.12
CA ASN A 521 -8.69 -9.82 24.30
C ASN A 521 -7.91 -10.08 25.59
#